data_7fb756a71037d0376469cbf9443e1ee0
#
_entry.id   7fb756a71037d0376469cbf9443e1ee0
#
_cell.length_a   1.000
_cell.length_b   1.000
_cell.length_c   1.000
_cell.angle_alpha   90.00
_cell.angle_beta   90.00
_cell.angle_gamma   90.00
#
_symmetry.space_group_name_H-M   'P 1'
#
loop_
_entity.id
_entity.type
_entity.pdbx_description
1 polymer ?
#
loop_
_entity_poly.entity_id
_entity_poly.type
_entity_poly.pdbx_seq_one_letter_code
_entity_poly.pdbx_strand_id
1 'polypeptide(L)'
;MELSEAAHAWIARCAALKAHTDDDGICCLPSVRGEAPAHERLLQLLIAAWETVEPGSWRPAILDQLLAQADCAGKGLDVWLREKFFEQHAKRFHHRPFVWHVWDGLKDGFAALVNYHRLDAKNLERLIHTYLGAWIGQQEKGVRDGVDGAETRLAAAQDLKRRLELVLEGEPPYDIFVRWKRLAEQPIGWNPDLNDGVRLNIRPFMTAEVLRHNKKPKLNITWD
;
A
#
# COMPACT_ATOMS: atom_id res chain seq x y z
N MET A 1 36.68 6.29 -9.36
CA MET A 1 35.71 7.26 -9.91
C MET A 1 35.08 7.98 -8.74
N GLU A 2 35.38 9.25 -8.54
CA GLU A 2 34.77 10.05 -7.46
C GLU A 2 33.33 10.38 -7.85
N LEU A 3 32.43 10.25 -6.87
CA LEU A 3 31.03 10.64 -7.05
C LEU A 3 30.93 12.18 -7.12
N SER A 4 30.02 12.70 -7.94
CA SER A 4 29.73 14.12 -7.99
C SER A 4 29.14 14.62 -6.67
N GLU A 5 29.25 15.92 -6.37
CA GLU A 5 28.62 16.53 -5.21
C GLU A 5 27.11 16.27 -5.16
N ALA A 6 26.44 16.31 -6.32
CA ALA A 6 25.00 16.00 -6.43
C ALA A 6 24.69 14.56 -6.01
N ALA A 7 25.56 13.60 -6.36
CA ALA A 7 25.41 12.20 -5.95
C ALA A 7 25.61 12.04 -4.45
N HIS A 8 26.62 12.70 -3.84
CA HIS A 8 26.81 12.69 -2.40
C HIS A 8 25.62 13.30 -1.63
N ALA A 9 25.12 14.43 -2.10
CA ALA A 9 23.95 15.09 -1.52
C ALA A 9 22.68 14.21 -1.63
N TRP A 10 22.53 13.49 -2.74
CA TRP A 10 21.41 12.55 -2.92
C TRP A 10 21.50 11.35 -1.96
N ILE A 11 22.70 10.75 -1.83
CA ILE A 11 22.96 9.65 -0.88
C ILE A 11 22.67 10.09 0.56
N ALA A 12 23.14 11.29 0.95
CA ALA A 12 22.90 11.84 2.29
C ALA A 12 21.39 12.04 2.56
N ARG A 13 20.64 12.53 1.57
CA ARG A 13 19.16 12.64 1.67
C ARG A 13 18.49 11.27 1.83
N CYS A 14 18.88 10.28 1.03
CA CYS A 14 18.36 8.93 1.16
C CYS A 14 18.64 8.33 2.55
N ALA A 15 19.83 8.56 3.10
CA ALA A 15 20.19 8.11 4.45
C ALA A 15 19.31 8.76 5.53
N ALA A 16 19.05 10.07 5.44
CA ALA A 16 18.17 10.79 6.36
C ALA A 16 16.73 10.26 6.32
N LEU A 17 16.22 9.90 5.14
CA LEU A 17 14.88 9.37 4.98
C LEU A 17 14.74 7.91 5.42
N LYS A 18 15.82 7.14 5.47
CA LYS A 18 15.81 5.72 5.82
C LYS A 18 15.21 5.45 7.20
N ALA A 19 15.41 6.34 8.16
CA ALA A 19 14.86 6.22 9.52
C ALA A 19 13.30 6.25 9.55
N HIS A 20 12.66 6.73 8.49
CA HIS A 20 11.21 6.84 8.35
C HIS A 20 10.59 5.76 7.44
N THR A 21 11.36 4.74 7.07
CA THR A 21 10.92 3.66 6.17
C THR A 21 11.00 2.31 6.87
N ASP A 22 10.14 1.38 6.42
CA ASP A 22 10.14 0.00 6.91
C ASP A 22 10.96 -0.93 6.01
N ASP A 23 11.54 -1.94 6.65
CA ASP A 23 12.32 -2.95 5.93
C ASP A 23 11.44 -3.97 5.20
N ASP A 24 10.21 -4.20 5.64
CA ASP A 24 9.31 -5.18 5.02
C ASP A 24 8.47 -4.62 3.85
N GLY A 25 8.39 -3.29 3.74
CA GLY A 25 7.64 -2.64 2.67
C GLY A 25 6.12 -2.74 2.83
N ILE A 26 5.61 -2.94 4.05
CA ILE A 26 4.19 -2.97 4.40
C ILE A 26 3.88 -1.79 5.32
N CYS A 27 2.93 -0.96 4.94
CA CYS A 27 2.50 0.18 5.74
C CYS A 27 0.98 0.18 5.87
N CYS A 28 0.46 -0.08 7.07
CA CYS A 28 -0.98 -0.12 7.31
C CYS A 28 -1.58 1.28 7.42
N LEU A 29 -2.73 1.51 6.77
CA LEU A 29 -3.44 2.78 6.88
C LEU A 29 -4.01 3.01 8.27
N PRO A 30 -4.69 2.03 8.92
CA PRO A 30 -5.05 2.15 10.32
C PRO A 30 -3.86 1.86 11.24
N SER A 31 -3.96 2.30 12.48
CA SER A 31 -3.02 1.86 13.52
C SER A 31 -3.19 0.38 13.80
N VAL A 32 -2.13 -0.38 13.67
CA VAL A 32 -2.09 -1.84 13.90
C VAL A 32 -0.84 -2.17 14.71
N ARG A 33 -0.96 -3.07 15.68
CA ARG A 33 0.16 -3.52 16.52
C ARG A 33 0.85 -2.42 17.34
N GLY A 34 0.15 -1.30 17.60
CA GLY A 34 0.75 -0.15 18.25
C GLY A 34 1.63 0.71 17.33
N GLU A 35 1.71 0.39 16.06
CA GLU A 35 2.36 1.24 15.06
C GLU A 35 1.46 2.42 14.69
N ALA A 36 2.07 3.56 14.42
CA ALA A 36 1.36 4.74 13.97
C ALA A 36 0.71 4.48 12.57
N PRO A 37 -0.46 5.05 12.31
CA PRO A 37 -1.14 4.89 11.02
C PRO A 37 -0.33 5.54 9.89
N ALA A 38 -0.51 5.02 8.67
CA ALA A 38 0.29 5.45 7.50
C ALA A 38 0.32 6.97 7.29
N HIS A 39 -0.77 7.69 7.57
CA HIS A 39 -0.82 9.13 7.34
C HIS A 39 0.10 9.91 8.30
N GLU A 40 0.23 9.48 9.55
CA GLU A 40 1.16 10.08 10.50
C GLU A 40 2.61 9.78 10.11
N ARG A 41 2.90 8.54 9.72
CA ARG A 41 4.23 8.13 9.25
C ARG A 41 4.63 8.87 7.97
N LEU A 42 3.68 9.02 7.03
CA LEU A 42 3.90 9.79 5.81
C LEU A 42 4.16 11.28 6.12
N LEU A 43 3.44 11.86 7.09
CA LEU A 43 3.70 13.23 7.52
C LEU A 43 5.14 13.40 8.02
N GLN A 44 5.60 12.49 8.87
CA GLN A 44 6.98 12.52 9.36
C GLN A 44 8.01 12.39 8.22
N LEU A 45 7.74 11.50 7.27
CA LEU A 45 8.58 11.33 6.08
C LEU A 45 8.60 12.61 5.21
N LEU A 46 7.46 13.26 5.01
CA LEU A 46 7.35 14.52 4.25
C LEU A 46 8.11 15.65 4.94
N ILE A 47 7.98 15.78 6.27
CA ILE A 47 8.74 16.76 7.05
C ILE A 47 10.23 16.50 6.90
N ALA A 48 10.68 15.26 7.12
CA ALA A 48 12.08 14.89 6.98
C ALA A 48 12.61 15.16 5.56
N ALA A 49 11.83 14.83 4.53
CA ALA A 49 12.20 15.10 3.14
C ALA A 49 12.32 16.61 2.86
N TRP A 50 11.38 17.40 3.37
CA TRP A 50 11.40 18.85 3.21
C TRP A 50 12.61 19.47 3.90
N GLU A 51 12.87 19.08 5.14
CA GLU A 51 14.00 19.58 5.93
C GLU A 51 15.37 19.21 5.32
N THR A 52 15.45 18.18 4.47
CA THR A 52 16.69 17.92 3.71
C THR A 52 16.94 18.90 2.57
N VAL A 53 15.91 19.61 2.11
CA VAL A 53 15.99 20.55 0.98
C VAL A 53 16.01 21.99 1.49
N GLU A 54 15.13 22.30 2.43
CA GLU A 54 14.94 23.64 3.00
C GLU A 54 14.89 23.56 4.54
N PRO A 55 16.03 23.41 5.22
CA PRO A 55 16.08 23.25 6.67
C PRO A 55 15.37 24.39 7.43
N GLY A 56 14.54 24.02 8.42
CA GLY A 56 13.80 24.96 9.27
C GLY A 56 12.64 25.69 8.60
N SER A 57 12.28 25.32 7.37
CA SER A 57 11.23 26.00 6.60
C SER A 57 9.87 25.29 6.65
N TRP A 58 9.78 24.07 7.17
CA TRP A 58 8.50 23.36 7.25
C TRP A 58 7.42 24.13 8.02
N ARG A 59 6.25 24.22 7.43
CA ARG A 59 5.05 24.83 8.04
C ARG A 59 3.83 23.98 7.65
N PRO A 60 2.78 23.89 8.48
CA PRO A 60 1.55 23.13 8.16
C PRO A 60 0.91 23.53 6.82
N ALA A 61 0.98 24.80 6.44
CA ALA A 61 0.47 25.29 5.16
C ALA A 61 1.13 24.63 3.94
N ILE A 62 2.34 24.09 4.08
CA ILE A 62 3.01 23.34 3.01
C ILE A 62 2.24 22.05 2.73
N LEU A 63 1.79 21.35 3.78
CA LEU A 63 0.97 20.16 3.61
C LEU A 63 -0.33 20.47 2.87
N ASP A 64 -1.00 21.59 3.22
CA ASP A 64 -2.24 22.00 2.55
C ASP A 64 -1.99 22.29 1.06
N GLN A 65 -0.86 22.90 0.73
CA GLN A 65 -0.47 23.14 -0.66
C GLN A 65 -0.18 21.83 -1.42
N LEU A 66 0.52 20.88 -0.78
CA LEU A 66 0.80 19.57 -1.37
C LEU A 66 -0.50 18.78 -1.62
N LEU A 67 -1.42 18.80 -0.66
CA LEU A 67 -2.72 18.13 -0.80
C LEU A 67 -3.58 18.81 -1.88
N ALA A 68 -3.52 20.13 -2.01
CA ALA A 68 -4.21 20.84 -3.09
C ALA A 68 -3.67 20.44 -4.46
N GLN A 69 -2.34 20.35 -4.63
CA GLN A 69 -1.71 19.86 -5.85
C GLN A 69 -2.03 18.39 -6.15
N ALA A 70 -2.29 17.59 -5.10
CA ALA A 70 -2.67 16.20 -5.20
C ALA A 70 -4.19 15.98 -5.36
N ASP A 71 -4.95 17.00 -5.79
CA ASP A 71 -6.42 16.94 -5.96
C ASP A 71 -7.16 16.48 -4.69
N CYS A 72 -6.68 16.93 -3.53
CA CYS A 72 -7.21 16.59 -2.22
C CYS A 72 -7.30 17.82 -1.28
N ALA A 73 -7.55 19.00 -1.83
CA ALA A 73 -7.65 20.24 -1.09
C ALA A 73 -8.69 20.17 0.04
N GLY A 74 -8.34 20.69 1.22
CA GLY A 74 -9.23 20.73 2.37
C GLY A 74 -9.51 19.38 3.04
N LYS A 75 -8.77 18.32 2.67
CA LYS A 75 -8.84 16.99 3.28
C LYS A 75 -7.50 16.60 3.89
N GLY A 76 -7.49 15.55 4.75
CA GLY A 76 -6.27 15.05 5.37
C GLY A 76 -5.50 14.05 4.51
N LEU A 77 -4.26 13.76 4.94
CA LEU A 77 -3.42 12.73 4.33
C LEU A 77 -4.06 11.33 4.39
N ASP A 78 -4.82 11.04 5.43
CA ASP A 78 -5.57 9.79 5.58
C ASP A 78 -6.57 9.58 4.45
N VAL A 79 -7.33 10.62 4.11
CA VAL A 79 -8.29 10.61 2.99
C VAL A 79 -7.56 10.48 1.66
N TRP A 80 -6.45 11.22 1.48
CA TRP A 80 -5.65 11.11 0.25
C TRP A 80 -5.09 9.71 0.06
N LEU A 81 -4.53 9.09 1.09
CA LEU A 81 -4.00 7.73 1.03
C LEU A 81 -5.07 6.70 0.67
N ARG A 82 -6.29 6.85 1.21
CA ARG A 82 -7.39 5.90 0.95
C ARG A 82 -8.06 6.10 -0.40
N GLU A 83 -8.28 7.35 -0.81
CA GLU A 83 -9.16 7.66 -1.94
C GLU A 83 -8.44 8.07 -3.23
N LYS A 84 -7.21 8.59 -3.13
CA LYS A 84 -6.52 9.22 -4.27
C LYS A 84 -5.17 8.61 -4.61
N PHE A 85 -4.40 8.24 -3.59
CA PHE A 85 -3.00 7.84 -3.77
C PHE A 85 -2.83 6.76 -4.82
N PHE A 86 -3.57 5.66 -4.71
CA PHE A 86 -3.33 4.51 -5.59
C PHE A 86 -3.65 4.81 -7.06
N GLU A 87 -4.74 5.53 -7.33
CA GLU A 87 -5.09 5.94 -8.70
C GLU A 87 -4.02 6.86 -9.29
N GLN A 88 -3.56 7.85 -8.50
CA GLN A 88 -2.52 8.78 -8.93
C GLN A 88 -1.19 8.06 -9.16
N HIS A 89 -0.85 7.12 -8.27
CA HIS A 89 0.33 6.28 -8.38
C HIS A 89 0.27 5.40 -9.65
N ALA A 90 -0.83 4.72 -9.88
CA ALA A 90 -1.02 3.90 -11.08
C ALA A 90 -0.92 4.74 -12.37
N LYS A 91 -1.55 5.92 -12.42
CA LYS A 91 -1.46 6.83 -13.56
C LYS A 91 -0.02 7.31 -13.80
N ARG A 92 0.67 7.70 -12.73
CA ARG A 92 2.05 8.20 -12.81
C ARG A 92 3.03 7.16 -13.37
N PHE A 93 2.80 5.90 -13.06
CA PHE A 93 3.62 4.78 -13.51
C PHE A 93 3.01 4.00 -14.68
N HIS A 94 2.20 4.68 -15.52
CA HIS A 94 1.64 4.10 -16.74
C HIS A 94 0.92 2.76 -16.50
N HIS A 95 0.12 2.70 -15.42
CA HIS A 95 -0.59 1.51 -14.96
C HIS A 95 0.29 0.33 -14.52
N ARG A 96 1.51 0.62 -14.12
CA ARG A 96 2.46 -0.35 -13.53
C ARG A 96 2.78 0.02 -12.08
N PRO A 97 1.82 -0.02 -11.15
CA PRO A 97 2.03 0.40 -9.79
C PRO A 97 3.00 -0.56 -9.07
N PHE A 98 4.01 -0.02 -8.42
CA PHE A 98 4.91 -0.80 -7.57
C PHE A 98 4.55 -0.70 -6.08
N VAL A 99 3.67 0.21 -5.70
CA VAL A 99 3.02 0.22 -4.39
C VAL A 99 1.57 -0.20 -4.59
N TRP A 100 1.20 -1.33 -4.00
CA TRP A 100 -0.14 -1.86 -4.08
C TRP A 100 -0.96 -1.46 -2.87
N HIS A 101 -2.22 -1.17 -3.10
CA HIS A 101 -3.18 -0.86 -2.06
C HIS A 101 -4.05 -2.09 -1.82
N VAL A 102 -3.76 -2.82 -0.76
CA VAL A 102 -4.57 -3.95 -0.28
C VAL A 102 -5.62 -3.40 0.68
N TRP A 103 -6.89 -3.76 0.47
CA TRP A 103 -8.01 -3.11 1.14
C TRP A 103 -9.22 -4.05 1.28
N ASP A 104 -9.91 -3.99 2.41
CA ASP A 104 -11.10 -4.80 2.71
C ASP A 104 -12.42 -4.24 2.16
N GLY A 105 -12.40 -3.10 1.49
CA GLY A 105 -13.55 -2.45 0.88
C GLY A 105 -14.25 -1.40 1.75
N LEU A 106 -13.89 -1.26 3.02
CA LEU A 106 -14.51 -0.30 3.93
C LEU A 106 -13.64 0.96 4.08
N LYS A 107 -14.29 2.11 4.17
CA LYS A 107 -13.58 3.39 4.35
C LYS A 107 -12.82 3.48 5.67
N ASP A 108 -13.36 2.86 6.72
CA ASP A 108 -12.81 2.78 8.06
C ASP A 108 -12.25 1.39 8.41
N GLY A 109 -12.10 0.54 7.41
CA GLY A 109 -11.61 -0.82 7.54
C GLY A 109 -10.09 -0.95 7.41
N PHE A 110 -9.65 -2.19 7.24
CA PHE A 110 -8.25 -2.50 7.01
C PHE A 110 -7.81 -2.08 5.61
N ALA A 111 -6.69 -1.40 5.55
CA ALA A 111 -5.98 -1.15 4.30
C ALA A 111 -4.47 -1.10 4.57
N ALA A 112 -3.68 -1.54 3.61
CA ALA A 112 -2.24 -1.48 3.65
C ALA A 112 -1.65 -1.11 2.29
N LEU A 113 -0.58 -0.34 2.31
CA LEU A 113 0.28 -0.07 1.17
C LEU A 113 1.41 -1.08 1.19
N VAL A 114 1.59 -1.81 0.10
CA VAL A 114 2.55 -2.90 0.00
C VAL A 114 3.51 -2.67 -1.16
N ASN A 115 4.81 -2.69 -0.89
CA ASN A 115 5.80 -2.61 -1.95
C ASN A 115 5.84 -3.94 -2.72
N TYR A 116 5.37 -3.92 -3.97
CA TYR A 116 5.31 -5.12 -4.81
C TYR A 116 6.66 -5.78 -5.04
N HIS A 117 7.75 -5.02 -5.14
CA HIS A 117 9.07 -5.59 -5.35
C HIS A 117 9.56 -6.44 -4.17
N ARG A 118 9.01 -6.19 -2.97
CA ARG A 118 9.27 -6.97 -1.76
C ARG A 118 8.22 -8.04 -1.46
N LEU A 119 7.15 -8.07 -2.25
CA LEU A 119 6.04 -8.99 -2.05
C LEU A 119 6.41 -10.39 -2.58
N ASP A 120 6.83 -11.26 -1.68
CA ASP A 120 6.98 -12.69 -1.87
C ASP A 120 5.98 -13.45 -0.98
N ALA A 121 6.01 -14.78 -1.01
CA ALA A 121 5.13 -15.61 -0.18
C ALA A 121 5.26 -15.26 1.31
N LYS A 122 6.50 -15.15 1.81
CA LYS A 122 6.77 -14.84 3.21
C LYS A 122 6.25 -13.45 3.61
N ASN A 123 6.37 -12.48 2.72
CA ASN A 123 5.88 -11.14 3.00
C ASN A 123 4.35 -11.07 2.91
N LEU A 124 3.73 -11.85 2.02
CA LEU A 124 2.28 -12.01 1.99
C LEU A 124 1.76 -12.70 3.25
N GLU A 125 2.42 -13.76 3.73
CA GLU A 125 2.12 -14.39 5.03
C GLU A 125 2.19 -13.39 6.18
N ARG A 126 3.22 -12.52 6.18
CA ARG A 126 3.34 -11.45 7.18
C ARG A 126 2.17 -10.48 7.11
N LEU A 127 1.78 -10.04 5.91
CA LEU A 127 0.61 -9.17 5.74
C LEU A 127 -0.66 -9.85 6.31
N ILE A 128 -0.89 -11.11 5.99
CA ILE A 128 -2.09 -11.88 6.40
C ILE A 128 -2.11 -12.10 7.91
N HIS A 129 -1.04 -12.69 8.45
CA HIS A 129 -1.07 -13.21 9.82
C HIS A 129 -0.63 -12.16 10.84
N THR A 130 0.32 -11.29 10.48
CA THR A 130 0.84 -10.30 11.42
C THR A 130 0.01 -9.02 11.42
N TYR A 131 -0.20 -8.40 10.27
CA TYR A 131 -0.88 -7.11 10.20
C TYR A 131 -2.40 -7.24 10.19
N LEU A 132 -2.94 -7.98 9.22
CA LEU A 132 -4.39 -8.20 9.12
C LEU A 132 -4.90 -9.05 10.30
N GLY A 133 -4.13 -10.02 10.76
CA GLY A 133 -4.46 -10.80 11.96
C GLY A 133 -4.56 -9.94 13.21
N ALA A 134 -3.64 -8.99 13.41
CA ALA A 134 -3.73 -8.05 14.53
C ALA A 134 -4.94 -7.11 14.42
N TRP A 135 -5.27 -6.63 13.21
CA TRP A 135 -6.48 -5.85 12.97
C TRP A 135 -7.75 -6.65 13.29
N ILE A 136 -7.83 -7.91 12.85
CA ILE A 136 -8.94 -8.82 13.17
C ILE A 136 -9.10 -8.93 14.70
N GLY A 137 -8.01 -9.18 15.42
CA GLY A 137 -8.04 -9.24 16.89
C GLY A 137 -8.52 -7.94 17.56
N GLN A 138 -8.16 -6.78 16.99
CA GLN A 138 -8.68 -5.49 17.45
C GLN A 138 -10.20 -5.37 17.22
N GLN A 139 -10.71 -5.82 16.06
CA GLN A 139 -12.15 -5.77 15.78
C GLN A 139 -12.92 -6.80 16.62
N GLU A 140 -12.39 -8.00 16.86
CA GLU A 140 -12.97 -8.98 17.78
C GLU A 140 -13.11 -8.43 19.19
N LYS A 141 -12.10 -7.69 19.68
CA LYS A 141 -12.20 -6.96 20.93
C LYS A 141 -13.27 -5.88 20.84
N GLY A 142 -13.29 -5.09 19.76
CA GLY A 142 -14.30 -4.06 19.55
C GLY A 142 -15.74 -4.61 19.57
N VAL A 143 -15.98 -5.79 19.00
CA VAL A 143 -17.28 -6.48 19.05
C VAL A 143 -17.65 -6.81 20.49
N ARG A 144 -16.72 -7.38 21.27
CA ARG A 144 -16.96 -7.69 22.69
C ARG A 144 -17.25 -6.44 23.53
N ASP A 145 -16.59 -5.34 23.19
CA ASP A 145 -16.71 -4.07 23.90
C ASP A 145 -17.89 -3.21 23.38
N GLY A 146 -18.67 -3.70 22.39
CA GLY A 146 -19.82 -3.02 21.81
C GLY A 146 -19.47 -1.79 20.96
N VAL A 147 -18.28 -1.77 20.35
CA VAL A 147 -17.83 -0.66 19.49
C VAL A 147 -18.62 -0.66 18.19
N ASP A 148 -19.23 0.47 17.86
CA ASP A 148 -20.01 0.63 16.63
C ASP A 148 -19.22 0.31 15.38
N GLY A 149 -19.84 -0.45 14.46
CA GLY A 149 -19.23 -0.88 13.19
C GLY A 149 -18.17 -1.98 13.31
N ALA A 150 -17.79 -2.42 14.52
CA ALA A 150 -16.75 -3.44 14.70
C ALA A 150 -17.10 -4.78 14.04
N GLU A 151 -18.36 -5.22 14.08
CA GLU A 151 -18.81 -6.44 13.41
C GLU A 151 -18.63 -6.37 11.89
N THR A 152 -19.00 -5.24 11.30
CA THR A 152 -18.86 -5.01 9.86
C THR A 152 -17.40 -5.01 9.45
N ARG A 153 -16.54 -4.32 10.21
CA ARG A 153 -15.09 -4.30 9.97
C ARG A 153 -14.44 -5.68 10.16
N LEU A 154 -14.90 -6.43 11.16
CA LEU A 154 -14.44 -7.81 11.40
C LEU A 154 -14.78 -8.71 10.21
N ALA A 155 -16.02 -8.70 9.76
CA ALA A 155 -16.46 -9.52 8.62
C ALA A 155 -15.69 -9.19 7.34
N ALA A 156 -15.49 -7.91 7.04
CA ALA A 156 -14.72 -7.48 5.88
C ALA A 156 -13.25 -7.89 5.96
N ALA A 157 -12.63 -7.76 7.13
CA ALA A 157 -11.24 -8.16 7.35
C ALA A 157 -11.06 -9.69 7.23
N GLN A 158 -12.00 -10.48 7.72
CA GLN A 158 -11.98 -11.93 7.59
C GLN A 158 -12.16 -12.38 6.13
N ASP A 159 -13.03 -11.72 5.37
CA ASP A 159 -13.17 -11.99 3.93
C ASP A 159 -11.89 -11.64 3.15
N LEU A 160 -11.28 -10.49 3.44
CA LEU A 160 -9.98 -10.13 2.87
C LEU A 160 -8.92 -11.17 3.20
N LYS A 161 -8.83 -11.62 4.46
CA LYS A 161 -7.88 -12.65 4.89
C LYS A 161 -8.05 -13.92 4.05
N ARG A 162 -9.26 -14.44 3.93
CA ARG A 162 -9.56 -15.65 3.14
C ARG A 162 -9.11 -15.49 1.67
N ARG A 163 -9.34 -14.32 1.06
CA ARG A 163 -8.91 -14.07 -0.33
C ARG A 163 -7.39 -14.02 -0.46
N LEU A 164 -6.70 -13.39 0.49
CA LEU A 164 -5.24 -13.34 0.46
C LEU A 164 -4.60 -14.72 0.71
N GLU A 165 -5.23 -15.57 1.50
CA GLU A 165 -4.82 -16.96 1.67
C GLU A 165 -4.94 -17.75 0.36
N LEU A 166 -6.01 -17.58 -0.42
CA LEU A 166 -6.14 -18.17 -1.75
C LEU A 166 -5.07 -17.65 -2.74
N VAL A 167 -4.69 -16.37 -2.63
CA VAL A 167 -3.57 -15.82 -3.41
C VAL A 167 -2.25 -16.46 -2.99
N LEU A 168 -2.04 -16.66 -1.69
CA LEU A 168 -0.83 -17.29 -1.15
C LEU A 168 -0.68 -18.74 -1.63
N GLU A 169 -1.78 -19.49 -1.61
CA GLU A 169 -1.85 -20.86 -2.09
C GLU A 169 -1.79 -20.96 -3.62
N GLY A 170 -2.15 -19.88 -4.32
CA GLY A 170 -2.19 -19.83 -5.76
C GLY A 170 -3.36 -20.59 -6.36
N GLU A 171 -4.50 -20.54 -5.70
CA GLU A 171 -5.74 -21.17 -6.15
C GLU A 171 -6.52 -20.27 -7.15
N PRO A 172 -7.16 -20.85 -8.18
CA PRO A 172 -7.99 -20.07 -9.09
C PRO A 172 -9.14 -19.34 -8.39
N PRO A 173 -9.47 -18.10 -8.75
CA PRO A 173 -8.93 -17.27 -9.86
C PRO A 173 -7.75 -16.39 -9.44
N TYR A 174 -7.10 -16.66 -8.32
CA TYR A 174 -6.03 -15.86 -7.73
C TYR A 174 -4.63 -16.33 -8.11
N ASP A 175 -4.51 -17.40 -8.85
CA ASP A 175 -3.26 -18.06 -9.26
C ASP A 175 -2.36 -17.24 -10.18
N ILE A 176 -2.88 -16.17 -10.76
CA ILE A 176 -2.10 -15.27 -11.64
C ILE A 176 -1.08 -14.39 -10.89
N PHE A 177 -1.13 -14.33 -9.56
CA PHE A 177 -0.22 -13.50 -8.75
C PHE A 177 0.92 -14.26 -8.09
N VAL A 178 1.06 -15.53 -8.37
CA VAL A 178 2.02 -16.42 -7.68
C VAL A 178 3.42 -16.34 -8.28
N ARG A 179 4.01 -15.16 -8.29
CA ARG A 179 5.37 -14.95 -8.79
C ARG A 179 6.44 -15.77 -8.05
N TRP A 180 6.12 -16.27 -6.88
CA TRP A 180 6.98 -17.17 -6.09
C TRP A 180 6.88 -18.63 -6.51
N LYS A 181 5.93 -19.02 -7.37
CA LYS A 181 5.90 -20.33 -8.01
C LYS A 181 6.90 -20.37 -9.15
N ARG A 182 7.41 -21.56 -9.45
CA ARG A 182 8.29 -21.76 -10.60
C ARG A 182 7.55 -21.37 -11.88
N LEU A 183 8.28 -20.83 -12.84
CA LEU A 183 7.70 -20.35 -14.10
C LEU A 183 6.84 -21.42 -14.80
N ALA A 184 7.28 -22.70 -14.76
CA ALA A 184 6.54 -23.82 -15.33
C ALA A 184 5.24 -24.18 -14.59
N GLU A 185 5.09 -23.71 -13.37
CA GLU A 185 3.90 -23.98 -12.52
C GLU A 185 2.91 -22.81 -12.54
N GLN A 186 3.25 -21.71 -13.22
CA GLN A 186 2.40 -20.54 -13.33
C GLN A 186 1.43 -20.67 -14.50
N PRO A 187 0.15 -20.23 -14.35
CA PRO A 187 -0.83 -20.32 -15.43
C PRO A 187 -0.43 -19.54 -16.70
N ILE A 188 0.28 -18.44 -16.54
CA ILE A 188 0.66 -17.54 -17.63
C ILE A 188 2.16 -17.40 -17.82
N GLY A 189 2.98 -18.24 -17.14
CA GLY A 189 4.43 -18.22 -17.28
C GLY A 189 5.07 -16.86 -16.94
N TRP A 190 4.56 -16.18 -15.97
CA TRP A 190 4.92 -14.79 -15.66
C TRP A 190 6.28 -14.67 -14.94
N ASN A 191 7.17 -13.91 -15.53
CA ASN A 191 8.48 -13.57 -14.96
C ASN A 191 8.68 -12.05 -15.03
N PRO A 192 8.19 -11.29 -14.03
CA PRO A 192 8.23 -9.83 -14.08
C PRO A 192 9.65 -9.30 -13.97
N ASP A 193 9.97 -8.30 -14.78
CA ASP A 193 11.07 -7.41 -14.49
C ASP A 193 10.69 -6.49 -13.33
N LEU A 194 11.41 -6.60 -12.23
CA LEU A 194 11.15 -5.79 -11.03
C LEU A 194 11.35 -4.29 -11.27
N ASN A 195 12.12 -3.90 -12.28
CA ASN A 195 12.31 -2.51 -12.65
C ASN A 195 11.17 -1.96 -13.52
N ASP A 196 10.41 -2.82 -14.14
CA ASP A 196 9.35 -2.44 -15.09
C ASP A 196 7.98 -2.22 -14.40
N GLY A 197 7.89 -2.44 -13.10
CA GLY A 197 6.63 -2.41 -12.35
C GLY A 197 5.73 -3.60 -12.67
N VAL A 198 4.48 -3.51 -12.24
CA VAL A 198 3.54 -4.64 -12.33
C VAL A 198 2.55 -4.42 -13.44
N ARG A 199 2.56 -5.29 -14.44
CA ARG A 199 1.56 -5.36 -15.50
C ARG A 199 0.57 -6.50 -15.26
N LEU A 200 -0.08 -6.51 -14.11
CA LEU A 200 -1.02 -7.58 -13.75
C LEU A 200 -2.38 -7.04 -13.38
N ASN A 201 -3.38 -7.87 -13.56
CA ASN A 201 -4.66 -7.65 -12.96
C ASN A 201 -4.55 -7.85 -11.44
N ILE A 202 -4.51 -6.74 -10.69
CA ILE A 202 -4.37 -6.76 -9.23
C ILE A 202 -5.71 -6.90 -8.49
N ARG A 203 -6.82 -7.08 -9.20
CA ARG A 203 -8.16 -7.21 -8.61
C ARG A 203 -8.30 -8.31 -7.57
N PRO A 204 -7.77 -9.51 -7.79
CA PRO A 204 -7.85 -10.54 -6.77
C PRO A 204 -7.11 -10.17 -5.49
N PHE A 205 -6.08 -9.32 -5.61
CA PHE A 205 -5.26 -8.86 -4.50
C PHE A 205 -5.91 -7.72 -3.72
N MET A 206 -6.65 -6.90 -4.44
CA MET A 206 -7.35 -5.76 -3.93
C MET A 206 -8.82 -6.04 -4.09
N THR A 207 -9.63 -5.70 -3.11
CA THR A 207 -11.05 -5.70 -3.33
C THR A 207 -11.34 -4.80 -4.53
N ALA A 208 -12.19 -5.27 -5.43
CA ALA A 208 -12.39 -4.68 -6.75
C ALA A 208 -12.84 -3.20 -6.74
N GLU A 209 -13.11 -2.65 -5.58
CA GLU A 209 -13.64 -1.32 -5.37
C GLU A 209 -12.59 -0.23 -5.16
N VAL A 210 -11.32 -0.61 -5.04
CA VAL A 210 -10.22 0.33 -4.80
C VAL A 210 -10.08 1.39 -5.90
N LEU A 211 -10.47 1.05 -7.11
CA LEU A 211 -10.53 2.00 -8.22
C LEU A 211 -11.98 2.42 -8.50
N ARG A 212 -12.65 2.94 -7.51
CA ARG A 212 -13.96 3.55 -7.65
C ARG A 212 -13.92 4.85 -8.46
N HIS A 213 -13.52 4.79 -9.70
CA HIS A 213 -13.97 5.76 -10.65
C HIS A 213 -14.82 5.05 -11.70
N ASN A 214 -16.14 5.25 -11.57
CA ASN A 214 -17.17 4.87 -12.54
C ASN A 214 -17.36 3.38 -12.78
N LYS A 215 -17.91 2.68 -11.79
CA LYS A 215 -18.77 1.50 -11.95
C LYS A 215 -18.18 0.22 -12.53
N LYS A 216 -16.98 0.21 -13.07
CA LYS A 216 -16.27 -1.01 -13.47
C LYS A 216 -14.79 -0.80 -13.24
N PRO A 217 -14.14 -1.60 -12.42
CA PRO A 217 -12.70 -1.52 -12.27
C PRO A 217 -12.06 -1.92 -13.60
N LYS A 218 -11.54 -0.95 -14.32
CA LYS A 218 -10.66 -1.19 -15.47
C LYS A 218 -9.27 -1.50 -14.96
N LEU A 219 -9.09 -2.69 -14.43
CA LEU A 219 -7.80 -3.20 -13.99
C LEU A 219 -7.36 -4.41 -14.80
N ASN A 220 -7.85 -4.52 -16.01
CA ASN A 220 -7.19 -5.37 -16.96
C ASN A 220 -5.95 -4.63 -17.43
N ILE A 221 -4.86 -4.85 -16.76
CA ILE A 221 -3.56 -4.58 -17.31
C ILE A 221 -3.36 -5.72 -18.30
N THR A 222 -3.71 -5.47 -19.54
CA THR A 222 -3.43 -6.39 -20.62
C THR A 222 -1.95 -6.38 -20.93
N TRP A 223 -1.46 -7.54 -21.26
CA TRP A 223 -0.13 -7.74 -21.86
C TRP A 223 -0.19 -7.23 -23.29
N ASP A 224 0.22 -6.00 -23.53
CA ASP A 224 0.55 -5.49 -24.85
C ASP A 224 2.07 -5.31 -24.96
#